data_a057ae41026e1affea6ef734bfcbeec7
#
_entry.id   a057ae41026e1affea6ef734bfcbeec7
#
_cell.length_a   1.000
_cell.length_b   1.000
_cell.length_c   1.000
_cell.angle_alpha   90.00
_cell.angle_beta   90.00
_cell.angle_gamma   90.00
#
_symmetry.space_group_name_H-M   'P 1'
#
loop_
_entity.id
_entity.type
_entity.pdbx_description
1 polymer ?
#
loop_
_entity_poly.entity_id
_entity_poly.type
_entity_poly.pdbx_seq_one_letter_code
_entity_poly.pdbx_strand_id
1 'polypeptide(L)'
;MNKAILVGRLTADPELKATTSGVSVCSFTVAVNRRFARAGEERKADFINCVAWRQTAEFICNYFAKGRMIGLVGSIQTRDWTDNEGRKRYATEVIVDEAYFTESKAASEGSARSAQPWQQNTAPQPAPHQNAPQSFDALPDGADFMPGVSDDDLPF
;
A
#
# COMPACT_ATOMS: atom_id res chain seq x y z
N MET A 1 -15.80 11.98 22.07
CA MET A 1 -14.90 12.15 20.91
C MET A 1 -15.19 10.99 19.96
N ASN A 2 -15.49 11.27 18.67
CA ASN A 2 -15.81 10.25 17.68
C ASN A 2 -14.85 10.45 16.49
N LYS A 3 -13.79 9.64 16.42
CA LYS A 3 -12.79 9.71 15.38
C LYS A 3 -12.36 8.30 14.97
N ALA A 4 -12.36 8.04 13.66
CA ALA A 4 -11.87 6.80 13.05
C ALA A 4 -10.67 7.13 12.18
N ILE A 5 -9.60 6.33 12.29
CA ILE A 5 -8.41 6.39 11.46
C ILE A 5 -8.25 5.02 10.83
N LEU A 6 -8.28 4.96 9.50
CA LEU A 6 -8.24 3.72 8.73
C LEU A 6 -7.12 3.77 7.71
N VAL A 7 -6.41 2.65 7.54
CA VAL A 7 -5.48 2.43 6.43
C VAL A 7 -5.85 1.10 5.79
N GLY A 8 -6.19 1.12 4.50
CA GLY A 8 -6.64 -0.07 3.80
C GLY A 8 -6.66 0.11 2.29
N ARG A 9 -7.17 -0.89 1.57
CA ARG A 9 -7.27 -0.88 0.10
C ARG A 9 -8.70 -0.67 -0.36
N LEU A 10 -8.88 0.13 -1.41
CA LEU A 10 -10.16 0.28 -2.09
C LEU A 10 -10.58 -1.05 -2.74
N THR A 11 -11.81 -1.46 -2.52
CA THR A 11 -12.38 -2.70 -3.07
C THR A 11 -12.90 -2.55 -4.50
N ALA A 12 -13.28 -1.32 -4.86
CA ALA A 12 -13.77 -0.93 -6.18
C ALA A 12 -13.29 0.49 -6.51
N ASP A 13 -13.44 0.88 -7.77
CA ASP A 13 -13.18 2.27 -8.16
C ASP A 13 -14.23 3.18 -7.49
N PRO A 14 -13.81 4.30 -6.90
CA PRO A 14 -14.73 5.24 -6.26
C PRO A 14 -15.50 6.03 -7.32
N GLU A 15 -16.82 6.09 -7.18
CA GLU A 15 -17.70 6.80 -8.10
C GLU A 15 -18.16 8.12 -7.49
N LEU A 16 -17.91 9.21 -8.21
CA LEU A 16 -18.42 10.53 -7.84
C LEU A 16 -19.89 10.64 -8.25
N LYS A 17 -20.74 10.98 -7.31
CA LYS A 17 -22.17 11.23 -7.53
C LYS A 17 -22.50 12.65 -7.05
N ALA A 18 -23.53 13.24 -7.63
CA ALA A 18 -24.07 14.49 -7.15
C ALA A 18 -25.43 14.24 -6.48
N THR A 19 -25.65 14.87 -5.34
CA THR A 19 -26.97 14.88 -4.69
C THR A 19 -27.92 15.78 -5.49
N THR A 20 -29.23 15.73 -5.19
CA THR A 20 -30.23 16.61 -5.78
C THR A 20 -29.95 18.10 -5.52
N SER A 21 -29.18 18.40 -4.48
CA SER A 21 -28.71 19.76 -4.16
C SER A 21 -27.37 20.13 -4.80
N GLY A 22 -26.83 19.27 -5.71
CA GLY A 22 -25.59 19.54 -6.43
C GLY A 22 -24.30 19.32 -5.61
N VAL A 23 -24.40 18.68 -4.44
CA VAL A 23 -23.23 18.41 -3.60
C VAL A 23 -22.57 17.11 -4.05
N SER A 24 -21.26 17.14 -4.30
CA SER A 24 -20.45 15.96 -4.63
C SER A 24 -20.40 14.99 -3.44
N VAL A 25 -20.67 13.71 -3.71
CA VAL A 25 -20.59 12.61 -2.74
C VAL A 25 -19.96 11.38 -3.40
N CYS A 26 -19.15 10.66 -2.64
CA CYS A 26 -18.56 9.40 -3.06
C CYS A 26 -18.73 8.36 -1.96
N SER A 27 -19.31 7.21 -2.29
CA SER A 27 -19.44 6.08 -1.39
C SER A 27 -18.56 4.94 -1.88
N PHE A 28 -17.73 4.41 -0.99
CA PHE A 28 -16.78 3.34 -1.32
C PHE A 28 -16.53 2.45 -0.12
N THR A 29 -15.92 1.28 -0.35
CA THR A 29 -15.58 0.33 0.71
C THR A 29 -14.07 0.14 0.78
N VAL A 30 -13.53 0.17 1.98
CA VAL A 30 -12.11 -0.05 2.26
C VAL A 30 -11.92 -1.39 2.96
N ALA A 31 -11.03 -2.24 2.41
CA ALA A 31 -10.61 -3.47 3.03
C ALA A 31 -9.41 -3.19 3.95
N VAL A 32 -9.61 -3.37 5.24
CA VAL A 32 -8.58 -3.20 6.28
C VAL A 32 -8.15 -4.57 6.78
N ASN A 33 -6.89 -4.92 6.60
CA ASN A 33 -6.36 -6.20 7.04
C ASN A 33 -6.30 -6.27 8.57
N ARG A 34 -6.79 -7.36 9.14
CA ARG A 34 -6.64 -7.62 10.58
C ARG A 34 -5.18 -7.85 10.93
N ARG A 35 -4.75 -7.26 12.03
CA ARG A 35 -3.36 -7.29 12.48
C ARG A 35 -2.90 -8.70 12.89
N PHE A 36 -3.82 -9.51 13.42
CA PHE A 36 -3.54 -10.86 13.90
C PHE A 36 -4.36 -11.88 13.13
N ALA A 37 -3.66 -12.89 12.59
CA ALA A 37 -4.24 -14.15 12.14
C ALA A 37 -3.62 -15.27 13.00
N ARG A 38 -4.40 -16.33 13.34
CA ARG A 38 -3.84 -17.50 13.98
C ARG A 38 -2.91 -18.22 13.02
N ALA A 39 -1.91 -18.91 13.56
CA ALA A 39 -1.00 -19.71 12.74
C ALA A 39 -1.81 -20.72 11.92
N GLY A 40 -1.67 -20.68 10.58
CA GLY A 40 -2.41 -21.54 9.64
C GLY A 40 -3.75 -20.97 9.13
N GLU A 41 -4.21 -19.81 9.61
CA GLU A 41 -5.40 -19.13 9.05
C GLU A 41 -4.99 -18.06 8.05
N GLU A 42 -5.79 -17.91 6.99
CA GLU A 42 -5.67 -16.79 6.06
C GLU A 42 -5.97 -15.46 6.77
N ARG A 43 -5.24 -14.42 6.40
CA ARG A 43 -5.48 -13.07 6.94
C ARG A 43 -6.85 -12.57 6.52
N LYS A 44 -7.72 -12.35 7.49
CA LYS A 44 -9.05 -11.78 7.27
C LYS A 44 -8.95 -10.27 7.14
N ALA A 45 -9.78 -9.70 6.28
CA ALA A 45 -9.96 -8.26 6.14
C ALA A 45 -11.36 -7.86 6.61
N ASP A 46 -11.44 -6.68 7.21
CA ASP A 46 -12.71 -6.03 7.54
C ASP A 46 -13.05 -5.05 6.41
N PHE A 47 -14.29 -5.13 5.92
CA PHE A 47 -14.80 -4.27 4.86
C PHE A 47 -15.60 -3.14 5.49
N ILE A 48 -15.09 -1.92 5.40
CA ILE A 48 -15.65 -0.75 6.05
C ILE A 48 -16.22 0.19 5.00
N ASN A 49 -17.50 0.51 5.12
CA ASN A 49 -18.17 1.46 4.25
C ASN A 49 -17.80 2.88 4.64
N CYS A 50 -17.37 3.66 3.67
CA CYS A 50 -16.93 5.04 3.83
C CYS A 50 -17.71 5.95 2.88
N VAL A 51 -18.00 7.16 3.34
CA VAL A 51 -18.66 8.19 2.54
C VAL A 51 -17.85 9.47 2.65
N ALA A 52 -17.47 10.02 1.51
CA ALA A 52 -16.80 11.32 1.40
C ALA A 52 -17.71 12.34 0.75
N TRP A 53 -17.56 13.60 1.10
CA TRP A 53 -18.38 14.73 0.64
C TRP A 53 -17.53 15.83 0.04
N ARG A 54 -18.11 16.59 -0.90
CA ARG A 54 -17.53 17.79 -1.48
C ARG A 54 -16.12 17.56 -2.03
N GLN A 55 -15.17 18.40 -1.65
CA GLN A 55 -13.78 18.32 -2.12
C GLN A 55 -13.09 17.00 -1.80
N THR A 56 -13.37 16.41 -0.63
CA THR A 56 -12.80 15.10 -0.26
C THR A 56 -13.30 13.99 -1.18
N ALA A 57 -14.57 14.03 -1.60
CA ALA A 57 -15.12 13.09 -2.57
C ALA A 57 -14.44 13.22 -3.93
N GLU A 58 -14.29 14.44 -4.44
CA GLU A 58 -13.61 14.74 -5.71
C GLU A 58 -12.14 14.32 -5.66
N PHE A 59 -11.44 14.61 -4.57
CA PHE A 59 -10.06 14.18 -4.36
C PHE A 59 -9.91 12.67 -4.43
N ILE A 60 -10.76 11.92 -3.72
CA ILE A 60 -10.69 10.46 -3.71
C ILE A 60 -10.96 9.89 -5.11
N CYS A 61 -11.99 10.37 -5.81
CA CYS A 61 -12.34 9.89 -7.13
C CYS A 61 -11.28 10.21 -8.20
N ASN A 62 -10.57 11.34 -8.06
CA ASN A 62 -9.56 11.75 -9.04
C ASN A 62 -8.22 11.02 -8.87
N TYR A 63 -7.87 10.65 -7.64
CA TYR A 63 -6.51 10.18 -7.33
C TYR A 63 -6.43 8.72 -6.90
N PHE A 64 -7.54 8.09 -6.57
CA PHE A 64 -7.56 6.70 -6.09
C PHE A 64 -8.38 5.81 -7.03
N ALA A 65 -7.93 4.56 -7.15
CA ALA A 65 -8.58 3.52 -7.94
C ALA A 65 -8.66 2.22 -7.13
N LYS A 66 -9.43 1.26 -7.62
CA LYS A 66 -9.53 -0.09 -7.05
C LYS A 66 -8.16 -0.68 -6.73
N GLY A 67 -8.00 -1.23 -5.54
CA GLY A 67 -6.79 -1.90 -5.07
C GLY A 67 -5.71 -0.97 -4.51
N ARG A 68 -5.81 0.35 -4.69
CA ARG A 68 -4.84 1.30 -4.10
C ARG A 68 -5.03 1.44 -2.60
N MET A 69 -3.93 1.64 -1.92
CA MET A 69 -3.97 1.94 -0.48
C MET A 69 -4.33 3.40 -0.22
N ILE A 70 -5.19 3.60 0.76
CA ILE A 70 -5.66 4.92 1.17
C ILE A 70 -5.63 5.00 2.70
N GLY A 71 -5.18 6.14 3.21
CA GLY A 71 -5.32 6.53 4.61
C GLY A 71 -6.52 7.47 4.77
N LEU A 72 -7.38 7.20 5.73
CA LEU A 72 -8.60 7.96 5.97
C LEU A 72 -8.66 8.40 7.43
N VAL A 73 -9.11 9.62 7.62
CA VAL A 73 -9.50 10.15 8.92
C VAL A 73 -10.93 10.63 8.81
N GLY A 74 -11.77 10.23 9.76
CA GLY A 74 -13.20 10.59 9.76
C GLY A 74 -13.89 10.26 11.06
N SER A 75 -15.21 10.22 11.03
CA SER A 75 -16.08 9.89 12.16
C SER A 75 -17.05 8.77 11.80
N ILE A 76 -17.37 7.92 12.77
CA ILE A 76 -18.36 6.86 12.61
C ILE A 76 -19.75 7.48 12.74
N GLN A 77 -20.61 7.22 11.75
CA GLN A 77 -22.00 7.63 11.80
C GLN A 77 -22.94 6.47 11.48
N THR A 78 -24.08 6.45 12.11
CA THR A 78 -25.16 5.49 11.83
C THR A 78 -26.26 6.22 11.08
N ARG A 79 -26.73 5.59 10.01
CA ARG A 79 -27.86 6.06 9.22
C ARG A 79 -28.95 5.01 9.27
N ASP A 80 -30.19 5.43 9.45
CA ASP A 80 -31.36 4.56 9.35
C ASP A 80 -32.21 4.97 8.15
N TRP A 81 -32.83 3.97 7.54
CA TRP A 81 -33.82 4.16 6.47
C TRP A 81 -34.83 3.03 6.51
N THR A 82 -35.98 3.27 5.93
CA THR A 82 -37.02 2.25 5.75
C THR A 82 -36.88 1.66 4.34
N ASP A 83 -36.79 0.33 4.24
CA ASP A 83 -36.75 -0.35 2.96
C ASP A 83 -38.15 -0.38 2.30
N ASN A 84 -38.22 -0.86 1.06
CA ASN A 84 -39.47 -0.95 0.31
C ASN A 84 -40.53 -1.89 0.95
N GLU A 85 -40.09 -2.72 1.90
CA GLU A 85 -40.96 -3.64 2.67
C GLU A 85 -41.41 -3.05 4.00
N GLY A 86 -41.11 -1.77 4.26
CA GLY A 86 -41.47 -1.06 5.49
C GLY A 86 -40.59 -1.40 6.70
N ARG A 87 -39.47 -2.11 6.52
CA ARG A 87 -38.56 -2.48 7.62
C ARG A 87 -37.50 -1.41 7.82
N LYS A 88 -37.22 -1.06 9.06
CA LYS A 88 -36.11 -0.19 9.41
C LYS A 88 -34.78 -0.90 9.18
N ARG A 89 -33.89 -0.27 8.45
CA ARG A 89 -32.51 -0.69 8.19
C ARG A 89 -31.54 0.31 8.79
N TYR A 90 -30.42 -0.20 9.23
CA TYR A 90 -29.34 0.61 9.81
C TYR A 90 -28.05 0.34 9.04
N ALA A 91 -27.31 1.36 8.70
CA ALA A 91 -25.95 1.25 8.22
C ALA A 91 -25.02 2.05 9.14
N THR A 92 -23.89 1.46 9.46
CA THR A 92 -22.78 2.14 10.11
C THR A 92 -21.73 2.45 9.05
N GLU A 93 -21.41 3.72 8.90
CA GLU A 93 -20.51 4.22 7.85
C GLU A 93 -19.47 5.14 8.50
N VAL A 94 -18.31 5.27 7.88
CA VAL A 94 -17.30 6.26 8.26
C VAL A 94 -17.46 7.46 7.34
N ILE A 95 -17.82 8.59 7.89
CA ILE A 95 -17.82 9.86 7.16
C ILE A 95 -16.39 10.38 7.15
N VAL A 96 -15.84 10.52 5.96
CA VAL A 96 -14.43 10.87 5.76
C VAL A 96 -14.25 12.39 5.77
N ASP A 97 -13.43 12.85 6.68
CA ASP A 97 -13.02 14.24 6.79
C ASP A 97 -11.79 14.50 5.90
N GLU A 98 -10.79 13.60 5.95
CA GLU A 98 -9.50 13.73 5.27
C GLU A 98 -9.05 12.40 4.66
N ALA A 99 -8.38 12.47 3.51
CA ALA A 99 -7.81 11.33 2.81
C ALA A 99 -6.33 11.56 2.47
N TYR A 100 -5.50 10.52 2.61
CA TYR A 100 -4.05 10.58 2.46
C TYR A 100 -3.52 9.47 1.56
N PHE A 101 -2.47 9.79 0.79
CA PHE A 101 -1.69 8.78 0.11
C PHE A 101 -0.81 8.02 1.11
N THR A 102 -0.88 6.69 1.08
CA THR A 102 -0.10 5.80 1.94
C THR A 102 0.90 4.95 1.16
N GLU A 103 0.85 5.00 -0.18
CA GLU A 103 1.80 4.36 -1.08
C GLU A 103 2.54 5.43 -1.90
N SER A 104 3.86 5.23 -2.11
CA SER A 104 4.60 6.05 -3.08
C SER A 104 4.19 5.68 -4.50
N LYS A 105 4.25 6.66 -5.44
CA LYS A 105 3.88 6.47 -6.85
C LYS A 105 4.65 5.31 -7.52
N ALA A 106 5.87 5.04 -7.09
CA ALA A 106 6.70 3.94 -7.61
C ALA A 106 6.15 2.53 -7.25
N ALA A 107 5.45 2.37 -6.13
CA ALA A 107 4.90 1.08 -5.71
C ALA A 107 3.61 0.71 -6.48
N SER A 108 2.93 1.68 -7.07
CA SER A 108 1.67 1.45 -7.80
C SER A 108 1.85 0.98 -9.23
N GLU A 109 2.99 1.23 -9.85
CA GLU A 109 3.30 0.79 -11.23
C GLU A 109 3.90 -0.64 -11.28
N GLY A 110 4.36 -1.17 -10.15
CA GLY A 110 4.97 -2.50 -10.05
C GLY A 110 3.98 -3.67 -10.05
N SER A 111 2.72 -3.46 -9.74
CA SER A 111 1.72 -4.54 -9.64
C SER A 111 1.14 -4.99 -10.99
N ALA A 112 1.41 -4.28 -12.08
CA ALA A 112 0.90 -4.63 -13.41
C ALA A 112 1.90 -5.37 -14.30
N ARG A 113 3.12 -5.65 -13.84
CA ARG A 113 4.21 -6.21 -14.67
C ARG A 113 4.78 -7.55 -14.19
N SER A 114 4.07 -8.37 -13.48
CA SER A 114 4.56 -9.71 -13.12
C SER A 114 3.68 -10.83 -13.67
N ALA A 115 3.58 -10.90 -15.00
CA ALA A 115 3.20 -12.11 -15.72
C ALA A 115 4.00 -12.19 -17.02
N GLN A 116 5.33 -12.30 -16.92
CA GLN A 116 6.14 -12.85 -17.99
C GLN A 116 6.77 -14.15 -17.52
N PRO A 117 6.56 -15.26 -18.23
CA PRO A 117 7.24 -16.52 -17.93
C PRO A 117 8.74 -16.34 -18.20
N TRP A 118 9.54 -16.79 -17.25
CA TRP A 118 10.99 -16.86 -17.37
C TRP A 118 11.37 -17.68 -18.60
N GLN A 119 11.74 -17.02 -19.71
CA GLN A 119 12.48 -17.70 -20.77
C GLN A 119 13.90 -17.91 -20.27
N GLN A 120 14.23 -19.17 -20.10
CA GLN A 120 15.61 -19.63 -19.90
C GLN A 120 16.44 -19.20 -21.10
N ASN A 121 17.22 -18.16 -20.93
CA ASN A 121 18.26 -17.79 -21.87
C ASN A 121 19.45 -18.71 -21.59
N THR A 122 19.56 -19.77 -22.38
CA THR A 122 20.75 -20.61 -22.45
C THR A 122 21.90 -19.75 -22.98
N ALA A 123 22.79 -19.37 -22.08
CA ALA A 123 24.03 -18.72 -22.42
C ALA A 123 24.93 -19.66 -23.28
N PRO A 124 25.58 -19.18 -24.36
CA PRO A 124 26.55 -19.97 -25.10
C PRO A 124 27.78 -20.23 -24.25
N GLN A 125 28.18 -21.47 -24.20
CA GLN A 125 29.40 -21.98 -23.56
C GLN A 125 30.64 -21.41 -24.26
N PRO A 126 31.59 -20.77 -23.57
CA PRO A 126 32.86 -20.42 -24.16
C PRO A 126 33.77 -21.65 -24.26
N ALA A 127 34.41 -21.81 -25.41
CA ALA A 127 35.38 -22.84 -25.76
C ALA A 127 36.65 -22.76 -24.89
N PRO A 128 37.39 -23.89 -24.71
CA PRO A 128 38.57 -23.93 -23.86
C PRO A 128 39.77 -23.35 -24.56
N HIS A 129 40.39 -22.33 -24.00
CA HIS A 129 41.73 -21.88 -24.37
C HIS A 129 42.77 -22.53 -23.46
N GLN A 130 43.65 -23.28 -24.12
CA GLN A 130 44.86 -23.90 -23.56
C GLN A 130 45.99 -22.88 -23.38
N ASN A 131 46.77 -23.12 -22.30
CA ASN A 131 48.21 -22.83 -22.12
C ASN A 131 48.64 -21.35 -22.04
N ALA A 132 49.47 -20.94 -21.16
CA ALA A 132 50.65 -21.51 -20.48
C ALA A 132 51.08 -20.60 -19.29
N PRO A 133 52.04 -21.02 -18.47
CA PRO A 133 52.35 -20.40 -17.21
C PRO A 133 53.39 -19.28 -17.30
N GLN A 134 53.23 -18.21 -16.56
CA GLN A 134 54.39 -17.33 -16.26
C GLN A 134 54.34 -16.90 -14.79
N SER A 135 55.33 -17.41 -14.15
CA SER A 135 56.23 -16.97 -13.07
C SER A 135 55.89 -15.75 -12.25
N PHE A 136 55.89 -16.01 -10.95
CA PHE A 136 56.35 -15.23 -9.81
C PHE A 136 57.06 -13.92 -10.13
N ASP A 137 56.65 -12.83 -9.48
CA ASP A 137 57.62 -12.01 -8.74
C ASP A 137 56.91 -11.10 -7.71
N ALA A 138 57.45 -11.16 -6.49
CA ALA A 138 57.70 -10.14 -5.49
C ALA A 138 56.51 -9.31 -4.95
N LEU A 139 56.19 -9.58 -3.69
CA LEU A 139 55.70 -8.64 -2.70
C LEU A 139 56.66 -7.45 -2.53
N PRO A 140 56.17 -6.29 -2.10
CA PRO A 140 56.68 -5.76 -0.86
C PRO A 140 55.62 -5.49 0.21
N ASP A 141 56.02 -5.87 1.33
CA ASP A 141 55.68 -5.56 2.70
C ASP A 141 55.40 -4.06 2.95
N GLY A 142 54.44 -3.75 3.84
CA GLY A 142 54.30 -2.37 4.32
C GLY A 142 52.93 -2.10 4.94
N ALA A 143 52.79 -2.55 6.15
CA ALA A 143 52.01 -1.98 7.26
C ALA A 143 51.30 -0.64 7.03
N ASP A 144 50.00 -0.62 7.38
CA ASP A 144 49.55 0.27 8.46
C ASP A 144 48.12 -0.10 8.88
N PHE A 145 48.07 -0.83 9.95
CA PHE A 145 46.88 -1.08 10.74
C PHE A 145 46.69 0.12 11.66
N MET A 146 45.70 0.95 11.42
CA MET A 146 45.24 1.95 12.38
C MET A 146 44.13 1.35 13.24
N PRO A 147 44.33 1.18 14.55
CA PRO A 147 43.27 0.87 15.47
C PRO A 147 42.67 2.15 16.04
N GLY A 148 41.37 2.19 16.23
CA GLY A 148 40.77 3.06 17.24
C GLY A 148 39.75 4.07 16.70
N VAL A 149 38.51 3.66 16.62
CA VAL A 149 37.39 4.57 16.90
C VAL A 149 36.58 3.91 18.01
N SER A 150 36.66 4.48 19.17
CA SER A 150 35.94 4.12 20.38
C SER A 150 34.45 4.50 20.25
N ASP A 151 33.64 3.60 20.75
CA ASP A 151 32.17 3.54 20.76
C ASP A 151 31.53 4.51 21.78
N ASP A 152 31.90 5.80 21.81
CA ASP A 152 31.49 6.69 22.90
C ASP A 152 30.92 8.05 22.46
N ASP A 153 30.39 8.16 21.23
CA ASP A 153 29.72 9.40 20.80
C ASP A 153 28.41 9.10 20.05
N LEU A 154 27.42 8.54 20.76
CA LEU A 154 26.04 8.58 20.32
C LEU A 154 25.24 9.52 21.24
N PRO A 155 24.80 10.68 20.76
CA PRO A 155 23.87 11.52 21.51
C PRO A 155 22.46 10.99 21.34
N PHE A 156 21.83 10.60 22.43
CA PHE A 156 20.39 10.38 22.56
C PHE A 156 19.70 11.62 23.11
#